data_b4d481838d17cc4d002a72e4532056ba
#
_entry.id   b4d481838d17cc4d002a72e4532056ba
#
_cell.length_a   1.000
_cell.length_b   1.000
_cell.length_c   1.000
_cell.angle_alpha   90.00
_cell.angle_beta   90.00
_cell.angle_gamma   90.00
#
_symmetry.space_group_name_H-M   'P 1'
#
loop_
_entity.id
_entity.type
_entity.pdbx_description
1 polymer ?
#
loop_
_entity_poly.entity_id
_entity_poly.type
_entity_poly.pdbx_seq_one_letter_code
_entity_poly.pdbx_strand_id
1 'polypeptide(L)'
;QYSSTVEKEVNWGDDVWSLWADAKEAKQLILQYIDILMEKTAADELVFCFTGKDNFRKDILDTYKANRKDKRKPVCYKALKEWIEENYDTEEWHGLEADDVLGIIATSGDRFIEGEKVIVSEDKDLKTIPCKLWRSGELLNITKEEADYNHLFQTLTGDTTDGYSGLRGVGEVKAKTILTIPTWTSVEDAFIKAGHTKEDALTQARLARILRFEDY
;
A
#
# COMPACT_ATOMS: atom_id res chain seq x y z
N GLN A 1 -9.28 -2.81 -7.95
CA GLN A 1 -10.64 -2.95 -7.41
C GLN A 1 -11.66 -3.07 -8.54
N TYR A 2 -11.89 -2.04 -9.37
CA TYR A 2 -12.94 -2.04 -10.41
C TYR A 2 -12.78 -3.11 -11.49
N SER A 3 -11.56 -3.52 -11.83
CA SER A 3 -11.34 -4.63 -12.75
C SER A 3 -11.87 -5.98 -12.20
N SER A 4 -11.86 -6.17 -10.89
CA SER A 4 -12.44 -7.36 -10.25
C SER A 4 -13.97 -7.25 -10.10
N THR A 5 -14.48 -6.03 -9.88
CA THR A 5 -15.92 -5.79 -9.67
C THR A 5 -16.75 -6.16 -10.89
N VAL A 6 -16.21 -5.96 -12.10
CA VAL A 6 -16.92 -6.27 -13.36
C VAL A 6 -16.66 -7.71 -13.87
N GLU A 7 -15.86 -8.51 -13.17
CA GLU A 7 -15.64 -9.91 -13.55
C GLU A 7 -16.88 -10.76 -13.25
N LYS A 8 -17.26 -11.59 -14.20
CA LYS A 8 -18.36 -12.55 -14.09
C LYS A 8 -17.87 -13.93 -14.51
N GLU A 9 -18.24 -14.94 -13.73
CA GLU A 9 -18.07 -16.33 -14.10
C GLU A 9 -19.30 -16.80 -14.86
N VAL A 10 -19.08 -17.40 -16.02
CA VAL A 10 -20.14 -17.98 -16.86
C VAL A 10 -19.92 -19.48 -16.92
N ASN A 11 -20.92 -20.24 -16.45
CA ASN A 11 -20.96 -21.69 -16.56
C ASN A 11 -21.69 -22.06 -17.85
N TRP A 12 -20.99 -22.79 -18.75
CA TRP A 12 -21.51 -23.27 -20.04
C TRP A 12 -22.07 -24.67 -19.97
N GLY A 13 -22.10 -25.31 -18.80
CA GLY A 13 -22.40 -26.72 -18.60
C GLY A 13 -21.16 -27.60 -18.69
N ASP A 14 -21.31 -28.89 -18.34
CA ASP A 14 -20.24 -29.92 -18.40
C ASP A 14 -18.89 -29.47 -17.75
N ASP A 15 -18.97 -28.77 -16.63
CA ASP A 15 -17.82 -28.19 -15.90
C ASP A 15 -16.98 -27.18 -16.73
N VAL A 16 -17.52 -26.64 -17.82
CA VAL A 16 -16.87 -25.61 -18.62
C VAL A 16 -17.24 -24.22 -18.07
N TRP A 17 -16.23 -23.50 -17.59
CA TRP A 17 -16.36 -22.15 -17.06
C TRP A 17 -15.53 -21.16 -17.85
N SER A 18 -16.05 -19.97 -18.05
CA SER A 18 -15.28 -18.84 -18.57
C SER A 18 -15.38 -17.64 -17.64
N LEU A 19 -14.31 -16.83 -17.64
CA LEU A 19 -14.31 -15.52 -17.01
C LEU A 19 -14.53 -14.47 -18.08
N TRP A 20 -15.44 -13.56 -17.80
CA TRP A 20 -15.76 -12.45 -18.67
C TRP A 20 -15.73 -11.15 -17.88
N ALA A 21 -15.25 -10.07 -18.48
CA ALA A 21 -15.27 -8.74 -17.88
C ALA A 21 -15.46 -7.67 -18.95
N ASP A 22 -16.27 -6.65 -18.64
CA ASP A 22 -16.47 -5.51 -19.52
C ASP A 22 -15.53 -4.35 -19.08
N ALA A 23 -14.48 -4.14 -19.87
CA ALA A 23 -13.54 -3.05 -19.65
C ALA A 23 -14.21 -1.66 -19.78
N LYS A 24 -15.29 -1.54 -20.58
CA LYS A 24 -16.03 -0.29 -20.71
C LYS A 24 -16.81 0.03 -19.44
N GLU A 25 -17.47 -0.99 -18.85
CA GLU A 25 -18.14 -0.85 -17.56
C GLU A 25 -17.14 -0.47 -16.46
N ALA A 26 -15.99 -1.14 -16.40
CA ALA A 26 -14.94 -0.83 -15.44
C ALA A 26 -14.40 0.61 -15.59
N LYS A 27 -14.20 1.08 -16.84
CA LYS A 27 -13.78 2.46 -17.12
C LYS A 27 -14.81 3.48 -16.62
N GLN A 28 -16.11 3.22 -16.84
CA GLN A 28 -17.17 4.10 -16.35
C GLN A 28 -17.19 4.20 -14.82
N LEU A 29 -16.99 3.07 -14.12
CA LEU A 29 -16.89 3.07 -12.65
C LEU A 29 -15.67 3.86 -12.16
N ILE A 30 -14.54 3.74 -12.85
CA ILE A 30 -13.33 4.51 -12.52
C ILE A 30 -13.59 6.01 -12.71
N LEU A 31 -14.18 6.42 -13.83
CA LEU A 31 -14.49 7.82 -14.11
C LEU A 31 -15.45 8.41 -13.07
N GLN A 32 -16.53 7.70 -12.73
CA GLN A 32 -17.46 8.13 -11.68
C GLN A 32 -16.76 8.29 -10.32
N TYR A 33 -15.82 7.39 -9.99
CA TYR A 33 -15.08 7.49 -8.75
C TYR A 33 -14.09 8.66 -8.75
N ILE A 34 -13.44 8.93 -9.90
CA ILE A 34 -12.58 10.11 -10.07
C ILE A 34 -13.38 11.40 -9.84
N ASP A 35 -14.56 11.53 -10.46
CA ASP A 35 -15.43 12.71 -10.28
C ASP A 35 -15.78 12.94 -8.80
N ILE A 36 -16.12 11.86 -8.08
CA ILE A 36 -16.40 11.92 -6.63
C ILE A 36 -15.15 12.35 -5.86
N LEU A 37 -13.98 11.80 -6.18
CA LEU A 37 -12.73 12.14 -5.50
C LEU A 37 -12.35 13.60 -5.70
N MET A 38 -12.39 14.09 -6.94
CA MET A 38 -12.07 15.47 -7.28
C MET A 38 -12.99 16.45 -6.53
N GLU A 39 -14.29 16.14 -6.46
CA GLU A 39 -15.24 16.93 -5.68
C GLU A 39 -14.93 16.90 -4.18
N LYS A 40 -14.70 15.72 -3.61
CA LYS A 40 -14.54 15.53 -2.15
C LYS A 40 -13.21 16.00 -1.61
N THR A 41 -12.16 15.92 -2.41
CA THR A 41 -10.81 16.37 -2.02
C THR A 41 -10.52 17.80 -2.46
N ALA A 42 -11.36 18.39 -3.31
CA ALA A 42 -11.14 19.67 -3.99
C ALA A 42 -9.79 19.68 -4.76
N ALA A 43 -9.36 18.51 -5.25
CA ALA A 43 -8.16 18.38 -6.05
C ALA A 43 -8.41 18.87 -7.48
N ASP A 44 -7.40 19.43 -8.10
CA ASP A 44 -7.38 19.92 -9.50
C ASP A 44 -6.52 19.04 -10.40
N GLU A 45 -5.66 18.21 -9.83
CA GLU A 45 -4.82 17.26 -10.54
C GLU A 45 -4.94 15.84 -9.96
N LEU A 46 -4.69 14.84 -10.80
CA LEU A 46 -4.73 13.43 -10.43
C LEU A 46 -3.55 12.69 -11.04
N VAL A 47 -2.80 11.98 -10.19
CA VAL A 47 -1.67 11.14 -10.61
C VAL A 47 -1.90 9.71 -10.12
N PHE A 48 -1.75 8.73 -11.01
CA PHE A 48 -1.83 7.32 -10.66
C PHE A 48 -0.44 6.75 -10.39
N CYS A 49 -0.27 6.10 -9.24
CA CYS A 49 0.96 5.38 -8.93
C CYS A 49 0.77 3.88 -9.16
N PHE A 50 1.68 3.27 -9.90
CA PHE A 50 1.71 1.84 -10.16
C PHE A 50 2.94 1.19 -9.53
N THR A 51 2.78 -0.08 -9.15
CA THR A 51 3.89 -0.90 -8.68
C THR A 51 4.83 -1.21 -9.84
N GLY A 52 6.08 -0.81 -9.69
CA GLY A 52 7.14 -1.05 -10.65
C GLY A 52 7.56 -2.52 -10.76
N LYS A 53 8.48 -2.76 -11.68
CA LYS A 53 9.14 -4.06 -11.79
C LYS A 53 10.10 -4.21 -10.62
N ASP A 54 10.17 -5.43 -10.12
CA ASP A 54 10.97 -5.80 -8.95
C ASP A 54 10.47 -5.13 -7.65
N ASN A 55 11.08 -5.46 -6.54
CA ASN A 55 10.75 -4.88 -5.24
C ASN A 55 11.92 -5.13 -4.31
N PHE A 56 12.54 -4.08 -3.82
CA PHE A 56 13.72 -4.14 -2.94
C PHE A 56 13.48 -4.99 -1.68
N ARG A 57 12.23 -5.13 -1.20
CA ARG A 57 11.92 -5.96 -0.05
C ARG A 57 12.17 -7.44 -0.28
N LYS A 58 12.21 -7.90 -1.54
CA LYS A 58 12.59 -9.28 -1.89
C LYS A 58 14.09 -9.54 -1.70
N ASP A 59 14.92 -8.49 -1.78
CA ASP A 59 16.34 -8.59 -1.47
C ASP A 59 16.58 -8.69 0.05
N ILE A 60 15.61 -8.21 0.85
CA ILE A 60 15.64 -8.30 2.31
C ILE A 60 15.06 -9.64 2.78
N LEU A 61 13.98 -10.12 2.14
CA LEU A 61 13.26 -11.33 2.48
C LEU A 61 12.70 -12.01 1.22
N ASP A 62 13.30 -13.11 0.79
CA ASP A 62 12.93 -13.86 -0.44
C ASP A 62 11.46 -14.28 -0.46
N THR A 63 10.86 -14.51 0.72
CA THR A 63 9.47 -14.92 0.86
C THR A 63 8.48 -13.75 0.86
N TYR A 64 8.95 -12.49 0.77
CA TYR A 64 8.08 -11.32 0.75
C TYR A 64 7.08 -11.40 -0.40
N LYS A 65 5.78 -11.36 -0.06
CA LYS A 65 4.64 -11.51 -1.00
C LYS A 65 4.71 -12.77 -1.89
N ALA A 66 5.45 -13.81 -1.48
CA ALA A 66 5.57 -15.05 -2.27
C ALA A 66 4.23 -15.75 -2.51
N ASN A 67 3.29 -15.61 -1.58
CA ASN A 67 1.92 -16.12 -1.67
C ASN A 67 1.07 -15.46 -2.77
N ARG A 68 1.58 -14.40 -3.41
CA ARG A 68 0.88 -13.67 -4.49
C ARG A 68 1.32 -14.11 -5.89
N LYS A 69 2.38 -14.94 -6.02
CA LYS A 69 2.96 -15.33 -7.33
C LYS A 69 1.93 -16.02 -8.24
N ASP A 70 1.06 -16.83 -7.66
CA ASP A 70 0.09 -17.63 -8.42
C ASP A 70 -1.30 -16.96 -8.50
N LYS A 71 -1.44 -15.74 -7.97
CA LYS A 71 -2.71 -15.03 -8.05
C LYS A 71 -2.89 -14.40 -9.42
N ARG A 72 -3.94 -14.86 -10.12
CA ARG A 72 -4.35 -14.28 -11.40
C ARG A 72 -4.74 -12.80 -11.23
N LYS A 73 -4.29 -11.97 -12.14
CA LYS A 73 -4.84 -10.61 -12.27
C LYS A 73 -6.23 -10.66 -12.93
N PRO A 74 -7.13 -9.72 -12.60
CA PRO A 74 -8.43 -9.61 -13.26
C PRO A 74 -8.31 -9.50 -14.78
N VAL A 75 -9.31 -10.02 -15.52
CA VAL A 75 -9.29 -10.11 -16.99
C VAL A 75 -9.02 -8.77 -17.66
N CYS A 76 -9.69 -7.71 -17.26
CA CYS A 76 -9.54 -6.39 -17.88
C CYS A 76 -8.44 -5.52 -17.26
N TYR A 77 -7.66 -6.04 -16.27
CA TYR A 77 -6.66 -5.25 -15.55
C TYR A 77 -5.64 -4.58 -16.48
N LYS A 78 -5.10 -5.34 -17.45
CA LYS A 78 -4.09 -4.82 -18.39
C LYS A 78 -4.67 -3.71 -19.25
N ALA A 79 -5.84 -3.93 -19.84
CA ALA A 79 -6.51 -2.94 -20.67
C ALA A 79 -6.88 -1.65 -19.91
N LEU A 80 -7.23 -1.79 -18.63
CA LEU A 80 -7.50 -0.62 -17.77
C LEU A 80 -6.23 0.13 -17.41
N LYS A 81 -5.13 -0.58 -17.11
CA LYS A 81 -3.84 0.06 -16.84
C LYS A 81 -3.35 0.84 -18.05
N GLU A 82 -3.33 0.23 -19.23
CA GLU A 82 -2.95 0.88 -20.50
C GLU A 82 -3.83 2.14 -20.77
N TRP A 83 -5.14 2.01 -20.56
CA TRP A 83 -6.03 3.16 -20.73
C TRP A 83 -5.76 4.27 -19.72
N ILE A 84 -5.43 3.97 -18.46
CA ILE A 84 -5.05 4.99 -17.47
C ILE A 84 -3.76 5.68 -17.90
N GLU A 85 -2.74 4.93 -18.33
CA GLU A 85 -1.46 5.45 -18.80
C GLU A 85 -1.59 6.35 -20.04
N GLU A 86 -2.61 6.12 -20.88
CA GLU A 86 -2.90 6.95 -22.06
C GLU A 86 -3.66 8.25 -21.73
N ASN A 87 -4.36 8.34 -20.61
CA ASN A 87 -5.32 9.41 -20.35
C ASN A 87 -5.02 10.24 -19.08
N TYR A 88 -4.07 9.79 -18.24
CA TYR A 88 -3.74 10.41 -16.96
C TYR A 88 -2.24 10.40 -16.73
N ASP A 89 -1.78 11.29 -15.87
CA ASP A 89 -0.41 11.25 -15.38
C ASP A 89 -0.20 10.02 -14.51
N THR A 90 0.91 9.32 -14.72
CA THR A 90 1.21 8.05 -14.06
C THR A 90 2.66 8.01 -13.60
N GLU A 91 2.88 7.40 -12.42
CA GLU A 91 4.19 7.16 -11.85
C GLU A 91 4.39 5.67 -11.57
N GLU A 92 5.44 5.08 -12.14
CA GLU A 92 5.87 3.70 -11.93
C GLU A 92 7.40 3.66 -11.81
N TRP A 93 7.91 3.48 -10.60
CA TRP A 93 9.34 3.52 -10.34
C TRP A 93 9.93 2.13 -10.15
N HIS A 94 11.08 1.88 -10.79
CA HIS A 94 11.76 0.59 -10.72
C HIS A 94 12.18 0.26 -9.28
N GLY A 95 11.94 -0.97 -8.84
CA GLY A 95 12.29 -1.46 -7.51
C GLY A 95 11.33 -1.06 -6.39
N LEU A 96 10.30 -0.24 -6.69
CA LEU A 96 9.36 0.28 -5.72
C LEU A 96 7.93 -0.23 -5.95
N GLU A 97 7.19 -0.36 -4.86
CA GLU A 97 5.75 -0.56 -4.91
C GLU A 97 5.01 0.78 -5.08
N ALA A 98 3.77 0.73 -5.55
CA ALA A 98 2.94 1.93 -5.68
C ALA A 98 2.84 2.72 -4.37
N ASP A 99 2.77 2.02 -3.23
CA ASP A 99 2.69 2.63 -1.90
C ASP A 99 3.96 3.42 -1.55
N ASP A 100 5.14 2.92 -1.96
CA ASP A 100 6.41 3.64 -1.79
C ASP A 100 6.43 4.92 -2.63
N VAL A 101 6.00 4.84 -3.90
CA VAL A 101 5.91 6.01 -4.79
C VAL A 101 4.95 7.05 -4.21
N LEU A 102 3.77 6.62 -3.74
CA LEU A 102 2.80 7.47 -3.05
C LEU A 102 3.42 8.15 -1.82
N GLY A 103 4.11 7.40 -0.98
CA GLY A 103 4.72 7.93 0.25
C GLY A 103 5.85 8.92 -0.03
N ILE A 104 6.71 8.62 -1.01
CA ILE A 104 7.80 9.52 -1.42
C ILE A 104 7.23 10.82 -1.99
N ILE A 105 6.29 10.75 -2.93
CA ILE A 105 5.67 11.93 -3.55
C ILE A 105 4.93 12.76 -2.49
N ALA A 106 4.11 12.14 -1.65
CA ALA A 106 3.31 12.84 -0.65
C ALA A 106 4.15 13.59 0.39
N THR A 107 5.36 13.12 0.68
CA THR A 107 6.25 13.72 1.68
C THR A 107 7.38 14.57 1.11
N SER A 108 7.44 14.73 -0.23
CA SER A 108 8.54 15.42 -0.92
C SER A 108 8.46 16.96 -0.89
N GLY A 109 7.40 17.55 -0.32
CA GLY A 109 7.10 18.97 -0.59
C GLY A 109 6.79 19.16 -2.08
N ASP A 110 7.18 20.27 -2.68
CA ASP A 110 6.90 20.59 -4.09
C ASP A 110 7.96 20.06 -5.08
N ARG A 111 8.68 18.96 -4.73
CA ARG A 111 9.79 18.46 -5.56
C ARG A 111 9.35 17.63 -6.77
N PHE A 112 8.28 16.88 -6.64
CA PHE A 112 7.74 16.05 -7.73
C PHE A 112 6.42 16.62 -8.25
N ILE A 113 5.54 17.01 -7.34
CA ILE A 113 4.23 17.59 -7.65
C ILE A 113 4.07 18.81 -6.74
N GLU A 114 3.63 19.93 -7.28
CA GLU A 114 3.36 21.15 -6.53
C GLU A 114 2.03 21.05 -5.75
N GLY A 115 1.91 21.84 -4.69
CA GLY A 115 0.67 21.97 -3.92
C GLY A 115 0.45 20.89 -2.86
N GLU A 116 -0.74 20.91 -2.30
CA GLU A 116 -1.16 19.98 -1.27
C GLU A 116 -1.52 18.61 -1.88
N LYS A 117 -1.05 17.53 -1.25
CA LYS A 117 -1.23 16.17 -1.75
C LYS A 117 -2.18 15.39 -0.87
N VAL A 118 -3.08 14.66 -1.51
CA VAL A 118 -3.99 13.71 -0.85
C VAL A 118 -3.74 12.34 -1.44
N ILE A 119 -3.28 11.39 -0.63
CA ILE A 119 -3.23 9.99 -1.04
C ILE A 119 -4.65 9.43 -1.04
N VAL A 120 -5.02 8.71 -2.08
CA VAL A 120 -6.30 8.01 -2.19
C VAL A 120 -6.04 6.51 -2.20
N SER A 121 -6.42 5.82 -1.14
CA SER A 121 -6.24 4.35 -1.05
C SER A 121 -7.10 3.74 0.04
N GLU A 122 -7.53 2.49 -0.20
CA GLU A 122 -8.17 1.67 0.83
C GLU A 122 -7.16 0.90 1.68
N ASP A 123 -5.86 0.96 1.36
CA ASP A 123 -4.84 0.29 2.15
C ASP A 123 -4.62 1.00 3.48
N LYS A 124 -4.77 0.24 4.58
CA LYS A 124 -4.56 0.74 5.95
C LYS A 124 -3.10 1.10 6.22
N ASP A 125 -2.18 0.48 5.48
CA ASP A 125 -0.74 0.58 5.72
C ASP A 125 -0.21 1.97 5.31
N LEU A 126 -0.93 2.68 4.44
CA LEU A 126 -0.65 4.08 4.12
C LEU A 126 -0.83 5.06 5.29
N LYS A 127 -1.42 4.62 6.42
CA LYS A 127 -1.38 5.37 7.69
C LYS A 127 0.03 5.50 8.28
N THR A 128 1.01 4.81 7.72
CA THR A 128 2.44 4.99 8.04
C THR A 128 3.07 6.19 7.34
N ILE A 129 2.32 6.92 6.50
CA ILE A 129 2.78 8.12 5.79
C ILE A 129 2.12 9.36 6.39
N PRO A 130 2.91 10.39 6.77
CA PRO A 130 2.37 11.67 7.26
C PRO A 130 1.82 12.48 6.09
N CYS A 131 0.51 12.41 5.87
CA CYS A 131 -0.16 13.06 4.75
C CYS A 131 -1.67 13.16 4.99
N LYS A 132 -2.38 13.84 4.09
CA LYS A 132 -3.82 13.65 3.93
C LYS A 132 -4.09 12.34 3.20
N LEU A 133 -4.93 11.50 3.77
CA LEU A 133 -5.31 10.19 3.24
C LEU A 133 -6.83 10.11 3.08
N TRP A 134 -7.31 10.00 1.85
CA TRP A 134 -8.70 9.65 1.57
C TRP A 134 -8.86 8.13 1.61
N ARG A 135 -9.64 7.65 2.58
CA ARG A 135 -9.87 6.22 2.79
C ARG A 135 -11.27 5.97 3.32
N SER A 136 -11.96 4.98 2.76
CA SER A 136 -13.31 4.55 3.18
C SER A 136 -14.33 5.70 3.23
N GLY A 137 -14.21 6.66 2.30
CA GLY A 137 -15.10 7.81 2.19
C GLY A 137 -14.78 8.98 3.14
N GLU A 138 -13.66 8.91 3.85
CA GLU A 138 -13.24 9.95 4.81
C GLU A 138 -11.85 10.49 4.47
N LEU A 139 -11.66 11.79 4.70
CA LEU A 139 -10.36 12.45 4.60
C LEU A 139 -9.70 12.47 5.98
N LEU A 140 -8.67 11.66 6.13
CA LEU A 140 -7.85 11.57 7.33
C LEU A 140 -6.64 12.50 7.21
N ASN A 141 -6.25 13.17 8.29
CA ASN A 141 -5.00 13.90 8.36
C ASN A 141 -4.06 13.14 9.29
N ILE A 142 -3.08 12.44 8.70
CA ILE A 142 -2.12 11.61 9.43
C ILE A 142 -0.93 12.47 9.80
N THR A 143 -0.71 12.67 11.10
CA THR A 143 0.49 13.40 11.60
C THR A 143 1.74 12.54 11.48
N LYS A 144 2.91 13.19 11.60
CA LYS A 144 4.19 12.46 11.60
C LYS A 144 4.28 11.49 12.78
N GLU A 145 3.82 11.88 13.94
CA GLU A 145 3.83 11.08 15.16
C GLU A 145 2.92 9.85 15.00
N GLU A 146 1.73 10.02 14.42
CA GLU A 146 0.83 8.90 14.13
C GLU A 146 1.41 7.96 13.09
N ALA A 147 2.01 8.49 12.03
CA ALA A 147 2.65 7.70 10.99
C ALA A 147 3.85 6.90 11.52
N ASP A 148 4.68 7.52 12.35
CA ASP A 148 5.83 6.86 12.99
C ASP A 148 5.35 5.79 13.99
N TYR A 149 4.32 6.06 14.77
CA TYR A 149 3.69 5.06 15.64
C TYR A 149 3.17 3.85 14.86
N ASN A 150 2.45 4.08 13.77
CA ASN A 150 1.91 3.01 12.94
C ASN A 150 3.01 2.15 12.32
N HIS A 151 4.13 2.76 11.91
CA HIS A 151 5.29 2.00 11.41
C HIS A 151 5.92 1.12 12.50
N LEU A 152 6.14 1.65 13.72
CA LEU A 152 6.63 0.84 14.85
C LEU A 152 5.66 -0.27 15.23
N PHE A 153 4.37 0.03 15.19
CA PHE A 153 3.31 -0.95 15.46
C PHE A 153 3.34 -2.10 14.44
N GLN A 154 3.43 -1.79 13.16
CA GLN A 154 3.54 -2.80 12.10
C GLN A 154 4.85 -3.61 12.19
N THR A 155 5.96 -2.97 12.57
CA THR A 155 7.23 -3.66 12.82
C THR A 155 7.07 -4.76 13.87
N LEU A 156 6.28 -4.50 14.92
CA LEU A 156 6.01 -5.47 15.99
C LEU A 156 4.99 -6.53 15.61
N THR A 157 3.91 -6.15 14.93
CA THR A 157 2.80 -7.08 14.61
C THR A 157 3.06 -7.90 13.36
N GLY A 158 3.90 -7.42 12.44
CA GLY A 158 4.07 -7.99 11.11
C GLY A 158 2.84 -7.85 10.22
N ASP A 159 2.96 -8.38 9.01
CA ASP A 159 1.85 -8.61 8.09
C ASP A 159 1.97 -9.97 7.41
N THR A 160 1.07 -10.89 7.75
CA THR A 160 1.03 -12.23 7.16
C THR A 160 0.64 -12.22 5.68
N THR A 161 -0.10 -11.20 5.22
CA THR A 161 -0.49 -11.04 3.83
C THR A 161 0.72 -10.69 2.95
N ASP A 162 1.67 -9.95 3.51
CA ASP A 162 2.92 -9.57 2.88
C ASP A 162 4.07 -10.54 3.17
N GLY A 163 3.86 -11.48 4.10
CA GLY A 163 4.77 -12.58 4.37
C GLY A 163 5.89 -12.25 5.35
N TYR A 164 5.74 -11.22 6.20
CA TYR A 164 6.68 -10.95 7.29
C TYR A 164 5.97 -11.01 8.65
N SER A 165 6.67 -11.56 9.65
CA SER A 165 6.03 -12.03 10.88
C SER A 165 5.96 -10.99 11.99
N GLY A 166 6.70 -9.88 11.90
CA GLY A 166 6.94 -9.02 13.05
C GLY A 166 7.65 -9.78 14.19
N LEU A 167 7.39 -9.38 15.42
CA LEU A 167 7.87 -10.08 16.60
C LEU A 167 6.89 -11.22 16.96
N ARG A 168 7.35 -12.45 16.82
CA ARG A 168 6.50 -13.63 17.02
C ARG A 168 5.77 -13.60 18.37
N GLY A 169 4.45 -13.79 18.33
CA GLY A 169 3.59 -13.79 19.51
C GLY A 169 3.21 -12.41 20.04
N VAL A 170 3.52 -11.35 19.28
CA VAL A 170 3.10 -9.98 19.51
C VAL A 170 1.98 -9.62 18.53
N GLY A 171 0.73 -9.63 19.02
CA GLY A 171 -0.42 -9.06 18.32
C GLY A 171 -0.70 -7.65 18.82
N GLU A 172 -1.81 -7.06 18.35
CA GLU A 172 -2.19 -5.66 18.62
C GLU A 172 -2.10 -5.23 20.08
N VAL A 173 -2.63 -6.05 21.00
CA VAL A 173 -2.67 -5.73 22.45
C VAL A 173 -1.26 -5.59 23.02
N LYS A 174 -0.39 -6.56 22.70
CA LYS A 174 0.99 -6.53 23.18
C LYS A 174 1.79 -5.41 22.52
N ALA A 175 1.60 -5.16 21.22
CA ALA A 175 2.25 -4.07 20.52
C ALA A 175 1.90 -2.71 21.14
N LYS A 176 0.61 -2.45 21.44
CA LYS A 176 0.17 -1.24 22.16
C LYS A 176 0.83 -1.12 23.55
N THR A 177 1.00 -2.23 24.26
CA THR A 177 1.68 -2.22 25.57
C THR A 177 3.16 -1.91 25.43
N ILE A 178 3.85 -2.49 24.46
CA ILE A 178 5.27 -2.21 24.17
C ILE A 178 5.45 -0.73 23.79
N LEU A 179 4.56 -0.21 22.95
CA LEU A 179 4.58 1.16 22.44
C LEU A 179 3.89 2.18 23.35
N THR A 180 3.75 1.90 24.67
CA THR A 180 3.34 2.93 25.64
C THR A 180 4.28 4.14 25.56
N ILE A 181 5.56 3.90 25.28
CA ILE A 181 6.52 4.91 24.85
C ILE A 181 6.93 4.52 23.42
N PRO A 182 6.40 5.20 22.37
CA PRO A 182 6.59 4.79 20.98
C PRO A 182 7.96 5.22 20.45
N THR A 183 8.98 4.46 20.80
CA THR A 183 10.37 4.69 20.38
C THR A 183 10.93 3.45 19.69
N TRP A 184 11.92 3.65 18.84
CA TRP A 184 12.69 2.55 18.24
C TRP A 184 13.31 1.64 19.31
N THR A 185 13.83 2.24 20.40
CA THR A 185 14.39 1.50 21.53
C THR A 185 13.38 0.52 22.14
N SER A 186 12.10 0.93 22.27
CA SER A 186 11.05 0.03 22.77
C SER A 186 10.85 -1.20 21.90
N VAL A 187 10.98 -1.04 20.57
CA VAL A 187 10.92 -2.15 19.60
C VAL A 187 12.15 -3.04 19.74
N GLU A 188 13.38 -2.48 19.70
CA GLU A 188 14.62 -3.25 19.85
C GLU A 188 14.62 -4.06 21.14
N ASP A 189 14.26 -3.45 22.27
CA ASP A 189 14.21 -4.11 23.58
C ASP A 189 13.21 -5.27 23.59
N ALA A 190 12.07 -5.12 22.90
CA ALA A 190 11.09 -6.19 22.80
C ALA A 190 11.64 -7.40 22.02
N PHE A 191 12.34 -7.14 20.89
CA PHE A 191 12.99 -8.21 20.12
C PHE A 191 14.08 -8.91 20.94
N ILE A 192 14.96 -8.15 21.60
CA ILE A 192 16.04 -8.71 22.43
C ILE A 192 15.48 -9.54 23.60
N LYS A 193 14.44 -9.07 24.30
CA LYS A 193 13.75 -9.81 25.37
C LYS A 193 13.13 -11.12 24.88
N ALA A 194 12.73 -11.18 23.62
CA ALA A 194 12.20 -12.39 23.01
C ALA A 194 13.28 -13.33 22.44
N GLY A 195 14.57 -13.00 22.60
CA GLY A 195 15.71 -13.80 22.14
C GLY A 195 16.11 -13.56 20.68
N HIS A 196 15.62 -12.49 20.08
CA HIS A 196 16.01 -12.02 18.74
C HIS A 196 17.14 -10.99 18.81
N THR A 197 17.68 -10.66 17.64
CA THR A 197 18.74 -9.65 17.49
C THR A 197 18.17 -8.27 17.13
N LYS A 198 18.98 -7.22 17.23
CA LYS A 198 18.64 -5.88 16.71
C LYS A 198 18.48 -5.90 15.19
N GLU A 199 19.25 -6.73 14.48
CA GLU A 199 19.14 -6.88 13.04
C GLU A 199 17.82 -7.52 12.64
N ASP A 200 17.30 -8.46 13.42
CA ASP A 200 15.94 -9.01 13.21
C ASP A 200 14.88 -7.92 13.32
N ALA A 201 14.99 -7.04 14.33
CA ALA A 201 14.08 -5.92 14.49
C ALA A 201 14.16 -4.95 13.29
N LEU A 202 15.39 -4.62 12.86
CA LEU A 202 15.63 -3.75 11.71
C LEU A 202 15.08 -4.35 10.40
N THR A 203 15.26 -5.64 10.20
CA THR A 203 14.70 -6.38 9.06
C THR A 203 13.17 -6.24 9.01
N GLN A 204 12.48 -6.45 10.12
CA GLN A 204 11.03 -6.30 10.17
C GLN A 204 10.61 -4.83 9.93
N ALA A 205 11.36 -3.87 10.47
CA ALA A 205 11.09 -2.46 10.25
C ALA A 205 11.26 -2.05 8.78
N ARG A 206 12.29 -2.55 8.09
CA ARG A 206 12.50 -2.30 6.64
C ARG A 206 11.41 -2.92 5.77
N LEU A 207 10.88 -4.08 6.15
CA LEU A 207 9.78 -4.72 5.43
C LEU A 207 8.47 -3.96 5.61
N ALA A 208 8.20 -3.46 6.83
CA ALA A 208 7.02 -2.67 7.16
C ALA A 208 7.09 -1.21 6.66
N ARG A 209 8.29 -0.71 6.30
CA ARG A 209 8.48 0.68 5.89
C ARG A 209 7.89 0.92 4.51
N ILE A 210 6.84 1.72 4.39
CA ILE A 210 6.51 2.41 3.15
C ILE A 210 7.42 3.63 3.09
N LEU A 211 8.15 3.77 1.98
CA LEU A 211 9.17 4.82 1.85
C LEU A 211 8.56 6.21 1.86
N ARG A 212 9.27 7.14 2.50
CA ARG A 212 9.00 8.58 2.45
C ARG A 212 10.12 9.26 1.70
N PHE A 213 9.98 10.53 1.40
CA PHE A 213 11.04 11.28 0.71
C PHE A 213 12.37 11.28 1.46
N GLU A 214 12.36 11.26 2.79
CA GLU A 214 13.55 11.16 3.63
C GLU A 214 14.32 9.84 3.48
N ASP A 215 13.67 8.80 2.96
CA ASP A 215 14.25 7.46 2.74
C ASP A 215 14.77 7.30 1.30
N TYR A 216 14.41 8.21 0.38
CA TYR A 216 14.71 8.17 -1.05
C TYR A 216 15.92 9.02 -1.39
#